data_6d603abc092e9a01717690499493fdd1
#
_entry.id   6d603abc092e9a01717690499493fdd1
#
_cell.length_a   1.000
_cell.length_b   1.000
_cell.length_c   1.000
_cell.angle_alpha   90.00
_cell.angle_beta   90.00
_cell.angle_gamma   90.00
#
_symmetry.space_group_name_H-M   'P 1'
#
loop_
_entity.id
_entity.type
_entity.pdbx_description
1 polymer ?
#
loop_
_entity_poly.entity_id
_entity_poly.type
_entity_poly.pdbx_seq_one_letter_code
_entity_poly.pdbx_strand_id
1 'polypeptide(L)'
;MNFKDLATVAGKPGLFKVLKPSRTGVILESMDAKKTKLVAGMSQRVSILSDISIYTLTEEGAEPLESVMQKIEAEFQGDLGLDANPDEAELRAFMKHILPEVDEARVYTSDIKKLITWYKLIREQAPEVLQKSEEKKPEEVKPAKEKEPKTAKETKSGKKSEK
;
A
#
# COMPACT_ATOMS: atom_id res chain seq x y z
N MET A 1 -1.58 -1.36 13.93
CA MET A 1 -0.69 -1.29 12.74
C MET A 1 -1.53 -1.53 11.49
N ASN A 2 -1.25 -0.83 10.40
CA ASN A 2 -2.03 -0.91 9.16
C ASN A 2 -1.08 -1.12 7.98
N PHE A 3 -1.62 -1.47 6.81
CA PHE A 3 -0.80 -1.60 5.58
C PHE A 3 -0.04 -0.32 5.21
N LYS A 4 -0.52 0.85 5.63
CA LYS A 4 0.16 2.14 5.46
C LYS A 4 1.43 2.28 6.30
N ASP A 5 1.54 1.49 7.36
CA ASP A 5 2.71 1.49 8.24
C ASP A 5 3.77 0.48 7.79
N LEU A 6 3.48 -0.29 6.74
CA LEU A 6 4.36 -1.32 6.19
C LEU A 6 4.93 -0.90 4.85
N ALA A 7 6.22 -1.15 4.66
CA ALA A 7 6.94 -0.80 3.46
C ALA A 7 7.95 -1.86 3.04
N THR A 8 8.29 -1.85 1.76
CA THR A 8 9.40 -2.60 1.19
C THR A 8 10.49 -1.65 0.75
N VAL A 9 11.72 -2.09 0.77
CA VAL A 9 12.88 -1.31 0.31
C VAL A 9 13.56 -2.06 -0.82
N ALA A 10 13.76 -1.39 -1.94
CA ALA A 10 14.43 -1.98 -3.09
C ALA A 10 15.84 -2.44 -2.71
N GLY A 11 16.18 -3.67 -3.08
CA GLY A 11 17.46 -4.28 -2.76
C GLY A 11 17.57 -4.87 -1.35
N LYS A 12 16.52 -4.81 -0.54
CA LYS A 12 16.48 -5.44 0.78
C LYS A 12 15.31 -6.42 0.87
N PRO A 13 15.55 -7.65 1.30
CA PRO A 13 14.48 -8.63 1.49
C PRO A 13 13.64 -8.31 2.73
N GLY A 14 12.41 -8.80 2.74
CA GLY A 14 11.49 -8.70 3.87
C GLY A 14 10.66 -7.42 3.89
N LEU A 15 10.00 -7.20 5.01
CA LEU A 15 9.14 -6.06 5.26
C LEU A 15 9.71 -5.18 6.35
N PHE A 16 9.36 -3.92 6.28
CA PHE A 16 9.79 -2.89 7.21
C PHE A 16 8.58 -2.11 7.73
N LYS A 17 8.60 -1.80 9.00
CA LYS A 17 7.64 -0.89 9.61
C LYS A 17 8.16 0.54 9.46
N VAL A 18 7.30 1.42 8.97
CA VAL A 18 7.60 2.85 8.89
C VAL A 18 7.46 3.45 10.27
N LEU A 19 8.54 3.99 10.82
CA LEU A 19 8.54 4.63 12.14
C LEU A 19 8.25 6.11 12.02
N LYS A 20 9.02 6.82 11.23
CA LYS A 20 8.83 8.25 11.00
C LYS A 20 9.66 8.76 9.82
N PRO A 21 9.26 9.84 9.19
CA PRO A 21 10.09 10.52 8.21
C PRO A 21 11.31 11.17 8.88
N SER A 22 12.39 11.28 8.13
CA SER A 22 13.63 11.94 8.54
C SER A 22 14.03 12.96 7.48
N ARG A 23 14.91 13.88 7.82
CA ARG A 23 15.43 14.89 6.88
C ARG A 23 16.13 14.27 5.66
N THR A 24 16.70 13.10 5.83
CA THR A 24 17.47 12.39 4.80
C THR A 24 16.77 11.20 4.19
N GLY A 25 15.52 10.92 4.61
CA GLY A 25 14.76 9.76 4.14
C GLY A 25 13.70 9.32 5.14
N VAL A 26 13.49 8.02 5.24
CA VAL A 26 12.48 7.42 6.13
C VAL A 26 13.17 6.47 7.09
N ILE A 27 12.82 6.55 8.37
CA ILE A 27 13.29 5.60 9.39
C ILE A 27 12.35 4.42 9.40
N LEU A 28 12.91 3.26 9.15
CA LEU A 28 12.23 1.97 9.05
C LEU A 28 12.75 1.02 10.12
N GLU A 29 11.93 0.09 10.54
CA GLU A 29 12.30 -1.02 11.42
C GLU A 29 11.97 -2.33 10.71
N SER A 30 12.96 -3.21 10.61
CA SER A 30 12.77 -4.54 10.02
C SER A 30 11.73 -5.34 10.82
N MET A 31 10.85 -6.04 10.12
CA MET A 31 9.83 -6.91 10.73
C MET A 31 10.37 -8.31 11.04
N ASP A 32 11.66 -8.53 10.90
CA ASP A 32 12.28 -9.77 11.31
C ASP A 32 12.51 -9.84 12.85
N ALA A 33 12.94 -10.98 13.32
CA ALA A 33 13.23 -11.19 14.74
C ALA A 33 14.27 -10.21 15.32
N LYS A 34 15.09 -9.60 14.46
CA LYS A 34 16.16 -8.68 14.87
C LYS A 34 15.68 -7.25 15.07
N LYS A 35 14.52 -6.88 14.49
CA LYS A 35 13.93 -5.52 14.57
C LYS A 35 14.97 -4.40 14.34
N THR A 36 15.80 -4.59 13.34
CA THR A 36 16.88 -3.66 13.01
C THR A 36 16.32 -2.37 12.46
N LYS A 37 16.76 -1.26 13.01
CA LYS A 37 16.39 0.07 12.50
C LYS A 37 17.29 0.43 11.33
N LEU A 38 16.64 0.98 10.29
CA LEU A 38 17.28 1.35 9.04
C LEU A 38 16.79 2.73 8.64
N VAL A 39 17.70 3.54 8.14
CA VAL A 39 17.33 4.80 7.48
C VAL A 39 17.40 4.56 5.97
N ALA A 40 16.26 4.57 5.32
CA ALA A 40 16.19 4.53 3.86
C ALA A 40 16.39 5.95 3.34
N GLY A 41 17.51 6.19 2.69
CA GLY A 41 17.83 7.48 2.10
C GLY A 41 16.98 7.81 0.87
N MET A 42 17.03 9.06 0.42
CA MET A 42 16.24 9.54 -0.71
C MET A 42 16.57 8.83 -2.04
N SER A 43 17.71 8.19 -2.15
CA SER A 43 18.10 7.39 -3.32
C SER A 43 17.55 5.96 -3.28
N GLN A 44 17.06 5.50 -2.14
CA GLN A 44 16.48 4.17 -1.99
C GLN A 44 14.98 4.22 -2.29
N ARG A 45 14.54 3.33 -3.17
CA ARG A 45 13.12 3.22 -3.48
C ARG A 45 12.41 2.48 -2.35
N VAL A 46 11.54 3.19 -1.65
CA VAL A 46 10.66 2.66 -0.62
C VAL A 46 9.25 2.61 -1.19
N SER A 47 8.58 1.47 -1.09
CA SER A 47 7.20 1.30 -1.53
C SER A 47 6.34 0.91 -0.32
N ILE A 48 5.31 1.69 -0.05
CA ILE A 48 4.35 1.41 1.01
C ILE A 48 3.42 0.29 0.55
N LEU A 49 3.10 -0.66 1.41
CA LEU A 49 2.27 -1.81 1.04
C LEU A 49 0.86 -1.42 0.60
N SER A 50 0.29 -0.38 1.17
CA SER A 50 -1.02 0.13 0.77
C SER A 50 -1.07 0.65 -0.67
N ASP A 51 0.07 1.02 -1.24
CA ASP A 51 0.17 1.57 -2.58
C ASP A 51 0.47 0.49 -3.64
N ILE A 52 0.67 -0.75 -3.18
CA ILE A 52 0.94 -1.89 -4.06
C ILE A 52 -0.39 -2.53 -4.47
N SER A 53 -0.51 -2.82 -5.75
CA SER A 53 -1.63 -3.55 -6.32
C SER A 53 -1.16 -4.70 -7.19
N ILE A 54 -2.00 -5.70 -7.34
CA ILE A 54 -1.74 -6.88 -8.19
C ILE A 54 -2.58 -6.73 -9.45
N TYR A 55 -1.94 -6.89 -10.60
CA TYR A 55 -2.61 -6.77 -11.90
C TYR A 55 -3.66 -7.84 -12.11
N THR A 56 -4.84 -7.41 -12.53
CA THR A 56 -5.99 -8.26 -12.85
C THR A 56 -6.52 -7.96 -14.24
N LEU A 57 -7.34 -8.89 -14.76
CA LEU A 57 -8.04 -8.74 -16.03
C LEU A 57 -9.41 -8.08 -15.87
N THR A 58 -9.71 -7.54 -14.69
CA THR A 58 -10.94 -6.79 -14.41
C THR A 58 -10.91 -5.42 -15.07
N GLU A 59 -12.07 -4.76 -15.12
CA GLU A 59 -12.16 -3.38 -15.63
C GLU A 59 -11.27 -2.40 -14.85
N GLU A 60 -11.08 -2.64 -13.56
CA GLU A 60 -10.21 -1.84 -12.71
C GLU A 60 -8.72 -2.11 -12.98
N GLY A 61 -8.40 -3.22 -13.59
CA GLY A 61 -7.05 -3.59 -14.02
C GLY A 61 -6.08 -3.97 -12.90
N ALA A 62 -6.47 -3.81 -11.64
CA ALA A 62 -5.65 -4.16 -10.48
C ALA A 62 -6.48 -4.32 -9.21
N GLU A 63 -6.04 -5.20 -8.31
CA GLU A 63 -6.60 -5.40 -6.98
C GLU A 63 -5.59 -4.93 -5.93
N PRO A 64 -5.98 -4.13 -4.92
CA PRO A 64 -5.07 -3.73 -3.85
C PRO A 64 -4.47 -4.93 -3.11
N LEU A 65 -3.18 -4.88 -2.82
CA LEU A 65 -2.47 -5.94 -2.10
C LEU A 65 -3.13 -6.24 -0.74
N GLU A 66 -3.62 -5.23 -0.07
CA GLU A 66 -4.35 -5.35 1.20
C GLU A 66 -5.56 -6.28 1.06
N SER A 67 -6.40 -6.05 0.06
CA SER A 67 -7.56 -6.90 -0.26
C SER A 67 -7.15 -8.35 -0.50
N VAL A 68 -6.10 -8.56 -1.28
CA VAL A 68 -5.61 -9.90 -1.60
C VAL A 68 -5.12 -10.62 -0.35
N MET A 69 -4.36 -9.94 0.52
CA MET A 69 -3.88 -10.53 1.77
C MET A 69 -5.00 -10.85 2.75
N GLN A 70 -6.03 -10.00 2.81
CA GLN A 70 -7.22 -10.27 3.63
C GLN A 70 -8.00 -11.48 3.10
N LYS A 71 -8.10 -11.65 1.78
CA LYS A 71 -8.69 -12.85 1.17
C LYS A 71 -7.90 -14.10 1.54
N ILE A 72 -6.58 -14.04 1.48
CA ILE A 72 -5.71 -15.15 1.87
C ILE A 72 -5.92 -15.54 3.33
N GLU A 73 -5.99 -14.56 4.24
CA GLU A 73 -6.22 -14.83 5.66
C GLU A 73 -7.61 -15.42 5.91
N ALA A 74 -8.64 -14.90 5.24
CA ALA A 74 -10.00 -15.39 5.37
C ALA A 74 -10.16 -16.84 4.88
N GLU A 75 -9.44 -17.20 3.81
CA GLU A 75 -9.53 -18.53 3.19
C GLU A 75 -8.66 -19.56 3.91
N PHE A 76 -7.43 -19.22 4.20
CA PHE A 76 -6.41 -20.17 4.65
C PHE A 76 -6.08 -20.08 6.13
N GLN A 77 -6.39 -18.96 6.78
CA GLN A 77 -6.11 -18.76 8.21
C GLN A 77 -4.66 -19.14 8.62
N GLY A 78 -3.74 -18.96 7.65
CA GLY A 78 -2.30 -19.19 7.81
C GLY A 78 -1.77 -20.51 7.29
N ASP A 79 -2.60 -21.48 7.03
CA ASP A 79 -2.17 -22.71 6.35
C ASP A 79 -2.45 -22.59 4.86
N LEU A 80 -1.44 -22.14 4.12
CA LEU A 80 -1.55 -21.93 2.68
C LEU A 80 -1.61 -23.23 1.86
N GLY A 81 -1.42 -24.38 2.49
CA GLY A 81 -1.37 -25.66 1.80
C GLY A 81 -0.24 -25.77 0.77
N LEU A 82 0.75 -24.91 0.86
CA LEU A 82 1.91 -24.87 -0.04
C LEU A 82 3.11 -25.52 0.62
N ASP A 83 3.90 -26.24 -0.15
CA ASP A 83 5.17 -26.79 0.30
C ASP A 83 6.18 -25.68 0.67
N ALA A 84 7.26 -26.07 1.34
CA ALA A 84 8.33 -25.13 1.73
C ALA A 84 8.97 -24.44 0.51
N ASN A 85 9.02 -25.14 -0.62
CA ASN A 85 9.50 -24.60 -1.89
C ASN A 85 8.49 -24.93 -3.00
N PRO A 86 7.37 -24.21 -3.05
CA PRO A 86 6.34 -24.46 -4.05
C PRO A 86 6.89 -24.24 -5.47
N ASP A 87 6.50 -25.08 -6.37
CA ASP A 87 6.86 -24.94 -7.78
C ASP A 87 6.05 -23.83 -8.46
N GLU A 88 6.37 -23.57 -9.71
CA GLU A 88 5.68 -22.50 -10.45
C GLU A 88 4.20 -22.79 -10.65
N ALA A 89 3.83 -24.04 -10.88
CA ALA A 89 2.45 -24.46 -11.10
C ALA A 89 1.62 -24.30 -9.84
N GLU A 90 2.17 -24.68 -8.68
CA GLU A 90 1.53 -24.52 -7.38
C GLU A 90 1.32 -23.03 -7.04
N LEU A 91 2.31 -22.19 -7.31
CA LEU A 91 2.21 -20.75 -7.08
C LEU A 91 1.15 -20.09 -7.95
N ARG A 92 1.07 -20.47 -9.22
CA ARG A 92 0.06 -19.97 -10.14
C ARG A 92 -1.34 -20.45 -9.74
N ALA A 93 -1.47 -21.73 -9.38
CA ALA A 93 -2.73 -22.30 -8.91
C ALA A 93 -3.21 -21.60 -7.62
N PHE A 94 -2.32 -21.36 -6.68
CA PHE A 94 -2.62 -20.64 -5.45
C PHE A 94 -3.12 -19.22 -5.76
N MET A 95 -2.39 -18.49 -6.60
CA MET A 95 -2.76 -17.12 -6.95
C MET A 95 -4.10 -17.06 -7.67
N LYS A 96 -4.34 -17.98 -8.59
CA LYS A 96 -5.58 -18.09 -9.34
C LYS A 96 -6.78 -18.48 -8.45
N HIS A 97 -6.54 -19.24 -7.41
CA HIS A 97 -7.56 -19.58 -6.42
C HIS A 97 -8.00 -18.35 -5.64
N ILE A 98 -7.04 -17.54 -5.18
CA ILE A 98 -7.32 -16.32 -4.42
C ILE A 98 -7.86 -15.20 -5.30
N LEU A 99 -7.32 -15.09 -6.50
CA LEU A 99 -7.64 -14.03 -7.45
C LEU A 99 -7.85 -14.65 -8.84
N PRO A 100 -9.05 -15.14 -9.13
CA PRO A 100 -9.34 -15.83 -10.41
C PRO A 100 -9.05 -14.99 -11.65
N GLU A 101 -9.14 -13.67 -11.50
CA GLU A 101 -8.93 -12.71 -12.59
C GLU A 101 -7.52 -12.11 -12.60
N VAL A 102 -6.56 -12.78 -11.95
CA VAL A 102 -5.16 -12.36 -11.98
C VAL A 102 -4.62 -12.33 -13.40
N ASP A 103 -3.89 -11.24 -13.73
CA ASP A 103 -3.18 -11.15 -15.01
C ASP A 103 -1.86 -11.93 -14.92
N GLU A 104 -1.89 -13.19 -15.34
CA GLU A 104 -0.72 -14.08 -15.30
C GLU A 104 0.44 -13.60 -16.19
N ALA A 105 0.18 -12.73 -17.15
CA ALA A 105 1.22 -12.15 -18.00
C ALA A 105 2.05 -11.09 -17.31
N ARG A 106 1.46 -10.40 -16.32
CA ARG A 106 2.10 -9.31 -15.58
C ARG A 106 2.53 -9.71 -14.17
N VAL A 107 1.90 -10.72 -13.59
CA VAL A 107 2.23 -11.23 -12.26
C VAL A 107 3.14 -12.44 -12.40
N TYR A 108 4.39 -12.27 -11.98
CA TYR A 108 5.39 -13.33 -12.07
C TYR A 108 5.39 -14.20 -10.82
N THR A 109 5.85 -15.44 -10.96
CA THR A 109 5.99 -16.37 -9.82
C THR A 109 6.90 -15.84 -8.72
N SER A 110 7.89 -15.03 -9.07
CA SER A 110 8.73 -14.32 -8.09
C SER A 110 7.93 -13.34 -7.23
N ASP A 111 6.91 -12.70 -7.79
CA ASP A 111 6.07 -11.76 -7.07
C ASP A 111 5.10 -12.50 -6.13
N ILE A 112 4.61 -13.65 -6.58
CA ILE A 112 3.78 -14.53 -5.75
C ILE A 112 4.57 -15.06 -4.56
N LYS A 113 5.83 -15.44 -4.75
CA LYS A 113 6.73 -15.84 -3.65
C LYS A 113 6.95 -14.73 -2.64
N LYS A 114 7.14 -13.50 -3.11
CA LYS A 114 7.24 -12.33 -2.23
C LYS A 114 5.98 -12.11 -1.43
N LEU A 115 4.82 -12.16 -2.10
CA LEU A 115 3.51 -12.00 -1.48
C LEU A 115 3.31 -13.01 -0.34
N ILE A 116 3.62 -14.29 -0.59
CA ILE A 116 3.53 -15.36 0.40
C ILE A 116 4.49 -15.08 1.58
N THR A 117 5.71 -14.66 1.29
CA THR A 117 6.70 -14.31 2.33
C THR A 117 6.21 -13.13 3.17
N TRP A 118 5.67 -12.11 2.55
CA TRP A 118 5.11 -10.96 3.25
C TRP A 118 3.91 -11.32 4.09
N TYR A 119 3.02 -12.15 3.57
CA TYR A 119 1.87 -12.66 4.30
C TYR A 119 2.31 -13.39 5.59
N LYS A 120 3.28 -14.31 5.49
CA LYS A 120 3.81 -15.04 6.63
C LYS A 120 4.42 -14.09 7.67
N LEU A 121 5.21 -13.11 7.24
CA LEU A 121 5.82 -12.10 8.12
C LEU A 121 4.77 -11.24 8.82
N ILE A 122 3.78 -10.76 8.08
CA ILE A 122 2.71 -9.95 8.66
C ILE A 122 1.92 -10.77 9.68
N ARG A 123 1.61 -12.01 9.35
CA ARG A 123 0.88 -12.88 10.26
C ARG A 123 1.63 -13.19 11.54
N GLU A 124 2.94 -13.33 11.46
CA GLU A 124 3.81 -13.61 12.61
C GLU A 124 4.02 -12.37 13.48
N GLN A 125 4.25 -11.21 12.87
CA GLN A 125 4.68 -10.00 13.57
C GLN A 125 3.58 -8.97 13.78
N ALA A 126 2.54 -9.00 12.96
CA ALA A 126 1.47 -8.00 12.97
C ALA A 126 0.13 -8.59 12.46
N PRO A 127 -0.40 -9.64 13.09
CA PRO A 127 -1.62 -10.31 12.62
C PRO A 127 -2.83 -9.39 12.55
N GLU A 128 -2.85 -8.33 13.34
CA GLU A 128 -3.91 -7.33 13.34
C GLU A 128 -4.07 -6.61 11.98
N VAL A 129 -3.01 -6.58 11.18
CA VAL A 129 -3.03 -5.95 9.85
C VAL A 129 -3.86 -6.75 8.86
N LEU A 130 -3.90 -8.07 9.02
CA LEU A 130 -4.67 -8.98 8.17
C LEU A 130 -6.15 -9.07 8.55
N GLN A 131 -6.49 -8.67 9.77
CA GLN A 131 -7.87 -8.57 10.19
C GLN A 131 -8.51 -7.40 9.46
N LYS A 132 -9.65 -7.66 8.83
CA LYS A 132 -10.41 -6.64 8.13
C LYS A 132 -10.69 -5.50 9.09
N SER A 133 -9.97 -4.41 8.96
CA SER A 133 -10.42 -3.16 9.52
C SER A 133 -11.74 -2.86 8.82
N GLU A 134 -12.82 -2.71 9.57
CA GLU A 134 -14.05 -2.15 9.03
C GLU A 134 -13.66 -0.81 8.43
N GLU A 135 -13.50 -0.83 7.12
CA GLU A 135 -13.15 0.38 6.38
C GLU A 135 -14.26 1.40 6.55
N LYS A 136 -13.90 2.48 7.19
CA LYS A 136 -14.41 3.74 6.72
C LYS A 136 -13.97 3.85 5.25
N LYS A 137 -14.94 3.76 4.32
CA LYS A 137 -14.78 4.19 2.94
C LYS A 137 -13.85 5.40 2.94
N PRO A 138 -12.89 5.49 2.02
CA PRO A 138 -12.22 6.75 1.81
C PRO A 138 -13.32 7.77 1.56
N GLU A 139 -13.47 8.70 2.48
CA GLU A 139 -14.21 9.91 2.18
C GLU A 139 -13.55 10.47 0.93
N GLU A 140 -14.31 10.46 -0.15
CA GLU A 140 -13.95 11.29 -1.29
C GLU A 140 -13.61 12.66 -0.72
N VAL A 141 -12.35 12.99 -0.74
CA VAL A 141 -11.94 14.36 -0.49
C VAL A 141 -12.52 15.13 -1.66
N LYS A 142 -13.71 15.65 -1.47
CA LYS A 142 -14.26 16.63 -2.38
C LYS A 142 -13.21 17.72 -2.48
N PRO A 143 -12.76 18.06 -3.68
CA PRO A 143 -11.87 19.19 -3.83
C PRO A 143 -12.54 20.39 -3.17
N ALA A 144 -11.86 20.98 -2.22
CA ALA A 144 -12.32 22.18 -1.60
C ALA A 144 -12.53 23.20 -2.73
N LYS A 145 -13.75 23.66 -2.89
CA LYS A 145 -14.02 24.78 -3.79
C LYS A 145 -13.17 25.92 -3.31
N GLU A 146 -12.20 26.28 -4.10
CA GLU A 146 -11.48 27.52 -3.93
C GLU A 146 -12.51 28.63 -3.85
N LYS A 147 -12.63 29.22 -2.71
CA LYS A 147 -13.39 30.48 -2.58
C LYS A 147 -12.53 31.53 -3.27
N GLU A 148 -12.94 31.89 -4.45
CA GLU A 148 -12.41 33.09 -5.07
C GLU A 148 -12.55 34.26 -4.11
N PRO A 149 -11.48 34.98 -3.82
CA PRO A 149 -11.58 36.20 -3.08
C PRO A 149 -12.39 37.17 -3.92
N LYS A 150 -13.57 37.54 -3.43
CA LYS A 150 -14.30 38.67 -3.98
C LYS A 150 -13.45 39.90 -3.82
N THR A 151 -12.85 40.36 -4.88
CA THR A 151 -12.28 41.70 -4.90
C THR A 151 -13.39 42.68 -4.70
N ALA A 152 -13.38 43.31 -3.58
CA ALA A 152 -14.26 44.44 -3.35
C ALA A 152 -13.88 45.54 -4.32
N LYS A 153 -14.81 45.84 -5.22
CA LYS A 153 -14.65 46.94 -6.13
C LYS A 153 -14.91 48.21 -5.38
N GLU A 154 -13.84 48.87 -5.01
CA GLU A 154 -13.98 50.21 -4.45
C GLU A 154 -14.30 51.20 -5.55
N THR A 155 -15.50 51.67 -5.56
CA THR A 155 -15.84 52.79 -6.39
C THR A 155 -15.45 54.07 -5.72
N LYS A 156 -14.43 54.71 -6.22
CA LYS A 156 -14.16 56.01 -5.82
C LYS A 156 -14.91 56.98 -6.59
N SER A 157 -15.79 57.50 -6.00
CA SER A 157 -16.46 58.64 -6.54
C SER A 157 -15.57 59.86 -6.40
N GLY A 158 -15.12 60.30 -7.45
CA GLY A 158 -14.44 61.54 -7.51
C GLY A 158 -15.37 62.71 -7.59
N LYS A 159 -15.26 63.78 -6.77
CA LYS A 159 -15.89 64.86 -6.83
C LYS A 159 -15.31 66.07 -7.04
N LYS A 160 -15.41 66.74 -7.77
CA LYS A 160 -15.29 67.79 -8.15
C LYS A 160 -15.59 68.98 -7.65
N SER A 161 -15.07 69.75 -7.77
CA SER A 161 -15.43 70.91 -7.43
C SER A 161 -15.34 71.86 -8.32
N GLU A 162 -15.75 72.70 -8.24
CA GLU A 162 -15.92 73.61 -8.89
C GLU A 162 -15.55 74.91 -8.59
N LYS A 163 -15.28 75.56 -9.29
CA LYS A 163 -15.29 76.85 -9.51
C LYS A 163 -14.18 77.60 -9.67
#